data_0116dcf961b9fb5213c92ddc5d507260
#
_entry.id   0116dcf961b9fb5213c92ddc5d507260
#
_cell.length_a   1.000
_cell.length_b   1.000
_cell.length_c   1.000
_cell.angle_alpha   90.00
_cell.angle_beta   90.00
_cell.angle_gamma   90.00
#
_symmetry.space_group_name_H-M   'P 1'
#
loop_
_entity.id
_entity.type
_entity.pdbx_description
1 polymer ?
#
loop_
_entity_poly.entity_id
_entity_poly.type
_entity_poly.pdbx_seq_one_letter_code
_entity_poly.pdbx_strand_id
1 'polypeptide(L)'
;MAGKNWLAVHLEHKMPDENTVVAWALMGPGNDVITQGQGPLGRIRVQAGHAAERAEVVVFVPGSAVNIAEVNIPSRQSAHVRKALPYMIEDHVAGDLRQTHLAISPQRFGDSVPVGIVAHSQMIAWLEVLHAAGLSPVSMIPEHLLLPREPGSIFVHVHWSRSHVKLGACRGIVVENENVALMLGLALKQRAMPCSRIEISACATSPDDIARADLLAGEVEQSLQLPVRRTNYTETLVELLARNARGADPVLNLCQGGYRPAGGSRESAVDWSRAWIAAAAGFAVFAVVSTATAWNMDGRARDTYDLSVKQFHRMFPNERRVVNLRRQAERLLAAGSSKGSAGMRSLAALASAMADPELAGISVKSLRYDSANGALGAEVSAPAMAQLDKLGQIMGGAGASARVLSASEDGGVATARLEVRSN
;
A
#
# COMPACT_ATOMS: atom_id res chain seq x y z
N MET A 1 -0.22 44.41 2.49
CA MET A 1 -0.75 43.91 1.20
C MET A 1 -2.04 43.20 1.50
N ALA A 2 -3.15 43.55 0.81
CA ALA A 2 -4.39 42.81 0.97
C ALA A 2 -4.15 41.36 0.52
N GLY A 3 -4.32 40.42 1.41
CA GLY A 3 -4.16 39.01 1.12
C GLY A 3 -5.15 38.59 0.05
N LYS A 4 -4.80 37.56 -0.73
CA LYS A 4 -5.69 36.97 -1.75
C LYS A 4 -6.55 35.88 -1.10
N ASN A 5 -7.76 35.72 -1.63
CA ASN A 5 -8.55 34.55 -1.33
C ASN A 5 -7.80 33.26 -1.78
N TRP A 6 -8.06 32.19 -1.09
CA TRP A 6 -7.47 30.90 -1.44
C TRP A 6 -8.46 29.76 -1.22
N LEU A 7 -8.33 28.72 -2.02
CA LEU A 7 -9.21 27.56 -2.05
C LEU A 7 -8.50 26.39 -1.41
N ALA A 8 -9.01 25.94 -0.28
CA ALA A 8 -8.60 24.70 0.37
C ALA A 8 -9.36 23.52 -0.27
N VAL A 9 -8.67 22.47 -0.65
CA VAL A 9 -9.26 21.24 -1.18
C VAL A 9 -8.69 20.07 -0.42
N HIS A 10 -9.54 19.22 0.13
CA HIS A 10 -9.13 18.05 0.92
C HIS A 10 -9.32 16.77 0.10
N LEU A 11 -8.20 16.14 -0.28
CA LEU A 11 -8.20 14.83 -0.92
C LEU A 11 -8.12 13.75 0.16
N GLU A 12 -9.19 12.98 0.33
CA GLU A 12 -9.22 11.86 1.30
C GLU A 12 -8.72 10.55 0.71
N HIS A 13 -8.72 10.44 -0.62
CA HIS A 13 -8.36 9.23 -1.34
C HIS A 13 -6.96 9.33 -1.95
N LYS A 14 -6.21 8.22 -1.89
CA LYS A 14 -4.88 8.12 -2.53
C LYS A 14 -4.97 8.24 -4.04
N MET A 15 -6.00 7.67 -4.65
CA MET A 15 -6.24 7.68 -6.10
C MET A 15 -7.59 8.34 -6.41
N PRO A 16 -7.68 9.67 -6.35
CA PRO A 16 -8.90 10.37 -6.72
C PRO A 16 -9.07 10.41 -8.25
N ASP A 17 -10.30 10.57 -8.69
CA ASP A 17 -10.71 10.89 -10.06
C ASP A 17 -11.52 12.18 -10.09
N GLU A 18 -11.98 12.61 -11.26
CA GLU A 18 -12.77 13.83 -11.42
C GLU A 18 -14.14 13.78 -10.72
N ASN A 19 -14.67 12.57 -10.49
CA ASN A 19 -15.96 12.33 -9.84
C ASN A 19 -15.81 12.12 -8.34
N THR A 20 -14.58 11.96 -7.84
CA THR A 20 -14.32 11.79 -6.42
C THR A 20 -14.86 12.99 -5.66
N VAL A 21 -15.75 12.70 -4.71
CA VAL A 21 -16.30 13.75 -3.82
C VAL A 21 -15.24 14.17 -2.85
N VAL A 22 -14.97 15.45 -2.79
CA VAL A 22 -14.00 16.06 -1.90
C VAL A 22 -14.62 17.22 -1.13
N ALA A 23 -14.14 17.45 0.08
CA ALA A 23 -14.47 18.64 0.86
C ALA A 23 -13.60 19.81 0.42
N TRP A 24 -14.16 21.01 0.39
CA TRP A 24 -13.44 22.22 0.04
C TRP A 24 -13.93 23.42 0.87
N ALA A 25 -13.07 24.41 1.04
CA ALA A 25 -13.39 25.68 1.69
C ALA A 25 -12.70 26.83 0.96
N LEU A 26 -13.44 27.88 0.61
CA LEU A 26 -12.90 29.13 0.11
C LEU A 26 -12.63 30.04 1.31
N MET A 27 -11.38 30.37 1.48
CA MET A 27 -10.86 31.15 2.59
C MET A 27 -10.56 32.59 2.18
N GLY A 28 -10.90 33.51 3.04
CA GLY A 28 -10.53 34.91 2.89
C GLY A 28 -9.09 35.20 3.29
N PRO A 29 -8.63 36.44 3.08
CA PRO A 29 -7.28 36.86 3.42
C PRO A 29 -6.99 36.79 4.93
N GLY A 30 -8.01 36.96 5.76
CA GLY A 30 -7.97 36.87 7.23
C GLY A 30 -8.08 35.45 7.77
N ASN A 31 -8.02 34.44 6.92
CA ASN A 31 -8.22 33.04 7.29
C ASN A 31 -9.65 32.71 7.76
N ASP A 32 -10.60 33.56 7.39
CA ASP A 32 -12.04 33.38 7.57
C ASP A 32 -12.63 32.52 6.44
N VAL A 33 -13.65 31.72 6.73
CA VAL A 33 -14.34 30.91 5.74
C VAL A 33 -15.37 31.79 5.03
N ILE A 34 -15.21 31.97 3.71
CA ILE A 34 -16.18 32.69 2.87
C ILE A 34 -17.33 31.76 2.48
N THR A 35 -17.00 30.55 2.02
CA THR A 35 -17.95 29.50 1.67
C THR A 35 -17.24 28.16 1.70
N GLN A 36 -18.00 27.09 1.85
CA GLN A 36 -17.48 25.72 1.87
C GLN A 36 -18.51 24.76 1.31
N GLY A 37 -18.07 23.55 1.01
CA GLY A 37 -18.97 22.52 0.53
C GLY A 37 -18.25 21.20 0.26
N GLN A 38 -19.02 20.27 -0.24
CA GLN A 38 -18.55 18.97 -0.74
C GLN A 38 -19.09 18.76 -2.15
N GLY A 39 -18.29 18.10 -2.99
CA GLY A 39 -18.73 17.79 -4.34
C GLY A 39 -17.64 17.13 -5.18
N PRO A 40 -18.00 16.69 -6.40
CA PRO A 40 -17.04 16.12 -7.33
C PRO A 40 -15.91 17.09 -7.63
N LEU A 41 -14.67 16.59 -7.61
CA LEU A 41 -13.45 17.36 -7.81
C LEU A 41 -13.51 18.24 -9.07
N GLY A 42 -14.01 17.71 -10.17
CA GLY A 42 -14.16 18.43 -11.43
C GLY A 42 -15.17 19.60 -11.40
N ARG A 43 -15.96 19.75 -10.32
CA ARG A 43 -16.98 20.81 -10.20
C ARG A 43 -16.68 21.85 -9.12
N ILE A 44 -15.58 21.71 -8.38
CA ILE A 44 -15.28 22.58 -7.23
C ILE A 44 -15.23 24.06 -7.63
N ARG A 45 -14.55 24.42 -8.72
CA ARG A 45 -14.46 25.82 -9.15
C ARG A 45 -15.82 26.44 -9.43
N VAL A 46 -16.73 25.68 -10.01
CA VAL A 46 -18.09 26.14 -10.29
C VAL A 46 -18.87 26.31 -8.98
N GLN A 47 -18.74 25.36 -8.07
CA GLN A 47 -19.44 25.41 -6.77
C GLN A 47 -18.92 26.52 -5.87
N ALA A 48 -17.61 26.78 -5.86
CA ALA A 48 -16.99 27.83 -5.08
C ALA A 48 -17.22 29.24 -5.66
N GLY A 49 -17.75 29.34 -6.89
CA GLY A 49 -18.17 30.58 -7.53
C GLY A 49 -17.01 31.47 -8.02
N HIS A 50 -17.37 32.67 -8.50
CA HIS A 50 -16.40 33.61 -9.11
C HIS A 50 -15.25 34.02 -8.18
N ALA A 51 -15.48 34.04 -6.88
CA ALA A 51 -14.42 34.38 -5.90
C ALA A 51 -13.28 33.35 -5.87
N ALA A 52 -13.53 32.12 -6.36
CA ALA A 52 -12.54 31.06 -6.45
C ALA A 52 -11.74 31.06 -7.77
N GLU A 53 -12.16 31.82 -8.80
CA GLU A 53 -11.47 31.80 -10.11
C GLU A 53 -10.00 32.22 -10.04
N ARG A 54 -9.70 33.22 -9.19
CA ARG A 54 -8.34 33.76 -8.99
C ARG A 54 -7.73 33.36 -7.65
N ALA A 55 -8.42 32.47 -6.91
CA ALA A 55 -7.93 32.01 -5.63
C ALA A 55 -6.72 31.09 -5.81
N GLU A 56 -5.75 31.21 -4.93
CA GLU A 56 -4.64 30.26 -4.84
C GLU A 56 -5.18 28.93 -4.33
N VAL A 57 -4.77 27.83 -4.93
CA VAL A 57 -5.24 26.49 -4.55
C VAL A 57 -4.24 25.85 -3.59
N VAL A 58 -4.72 25.46 -2.42
CA VAL A 58 -3.96 24.68 -1.41
C VAL A 58 -4.67 23.34 -1.24
N VAL A 59 -3.93 22.27 -1.42
CA VAL A 59 -4.48 20.90 -1.37
C VAL A 59 -3.97 20.19 -0.12
N PHE A 60 -4.88 19.62 0.65
CA PHE A 60 -4.56 18.71 1.73
C PHE A 60 -4.59 17.30 1.19
N VAL A 61 -3.46 16.59 1.28
CA VAL A 61 -3.32 15.25 0.72
C VAL A 61 -3.40 14.19 1.82
N PRO A 62 -3.82 12.95 1.47
CA PRO A 62 -3.94 11.87 2.44
C PRO A 62 -2.63 11.61 3.17
N GLY A 63 -2.64 11.75 4.47
CA GLY A 63 -1.47 11.52 5.32
C GLY A 63 -0.94 10.08 5.24
N SER A 64 -1.82 9.14 4.93
CA SER A 64 -1.46 7.74 4.72
C SER A 64 -0.63 7.47 3.45
N ALA A 65 -0.52 8.44 2.54
CA ALA A 65 0.29 8.36 1.32
C ALA A 65 1.64 9.06 1.46
N VAL A 66 1.88 9.77 2.55
CA VAL A 66 3.10 10.54 2.79
C VAL A 66 3.76 10.06 4.07
N ASN A 67 4.94 9.48 3.96
CA ASN A 67 5.77 9.17 5.11
C ASN A 67 6.60 10.39 5.51
N ILE A 68 6.79 10.62 6.80
CA ILE A 68 7.63 11.71 7.31
C ILE A 68 8.75 11.13 8.14
N ALA A 69 9.97 11.29 7.64
CA ALA A 69 11.19 10.92 8.34
C ALA A 69 11.90 12.16 8.89
N GLU A 70 12.56 12.01 10.02
CA GLU A 70 13.43 13.03 10.57
C GLU A 70 14.89 12.64 10.34
N VAL A 71 15.59 13.48 9.60
CA VAL A 71 16.97 13.24 9.20
C VAL A 71 17.88 14.27 9.88
N ASN A 72 18.98 13.81 10.47
CA ASN A 72 19.96 14.69 11.10
C ASN A 72 20.91 15.25 10.06
N ILE A 73 20.75 16.54 9.73
CA ILE A 73 21.55 17.23 8.71
C ILE A 73 22.25 18.45 9.35
N PRO A 74 23.53 18.32 9.70
CA PRO A 74 24.27 19.42 10.35
C PRO A 74 24.40 20.67 9.48
N SER A 75 24.39 20.50 8.15
CA SER A 75 24.52 21.62 7.21
C SER A 75 23.25 22.45 7.12
N ARG A 76 23.41 23.77 7.12
CA ARG A 76 22.32 24.73 6.87
C ARG A 76 22.24 25.19 5.41
N GLN A 77 23.22 24.87 4.58
CA GLN A 77 23.23 25.24 3.17
C GLN A 77 22.29 24.33 2.37
N SER A 78 21.26 24.90 1.76
CA SER A 78 20.22 24.16 1.04
C SER A 78 20.75 23.28 -0.08
N ALA A 79 21.83 23.68 -0.76
CA ALA A 79 22.47 22.88 -1.81
C ALA A 79 23.14 21.61 -1.26
N HIS A 80 23.83 21.73 -0.12
CA HIS A 80 24.48 20.59 0.54
C HIS A 80 23.43 19.63 1.13
N VAL A 81 22.36 20.18 1.73
CA VAL A 81 21.25 19.39 2.25
C VAL A 81 20.63 18.55 1.14
N ARG A 82 20.31 19.14 -0.02
CA ARG A 82 19.71 18.41 -1.15
C ARG A 82 20.62 17.31 -1.71
N LYS A 83 21.93 17.50 -1.72
CA LYS A 83 22.88 16.49 -2.20
C LYS A 83 23.05 15.33 -1.22
N ALA A 84 23.06 15.61 0.08
CA ALA A 84 23.26 14.61 1.12
C ALA A 84 21.97 13.80 1.42
N LEU A 85 20.80 14.43 1.25
CA LEU A 85 19.50 13.89 1.64
C LEU A 85 19.23 12.49 1.08
N PRO A 86 19.44 12.16 -0.20
CA PRO A 86 19.17 10.82 -0.72
C PRO A 86 19.91 9.72 0.03
N TYR A 87 21.16 9.95 0.40
CA TYR A 87 21.98 8.98 1.14
C TYR A 87 21.55 8.84 2.60
N MET A 88 21.02 9.91 3.19
CA MET A 88 20.65 9.93 4.61
C MET A 88 19.25 9.39 4.86
N ILE A 89 18.44 9.29 3.81
CA ILE A 89 17.03 8.85 3.92
C ILE A 89 16.83 7.43 3.40
N GLU A 90 17.87 6.79 2.89
CA GLU A 90 17.78 5.46 2.27
C GLU A 90 17.15 4.43 3.19
N ASP A 91 17.52 4.43 4.47
CA ASP A 91 16.95 3.54 5.50
C ASP A 91 15.46 3.80 5.82
N HIS A 92 14.93 4.94 5.39
CA HIS A 92 13.53 5.33 5.61
C HIS A 92 12.63 5.11 4.39
N VAL A 93 13.18 4.67 3.28
CA VAL A 93 12.46 4.47 2.01
C VAL A 93 12.34 2.98 1.71
N ALA A 94 11.12 2.47 1.64
CA ALA A 94 10.86 1.06 1.35
C ALA A 94 10.95 0.70 -0.15
N GLY A 95 11.71 1.46 -0.97
CA GLY A 95 11.79 1.24 -2.41
C GLY A 95 12.91 2.04 -3.09
N ASP A 96 12.84 2.16 -4.42
CA ASP A 96 13.83 2.93 -5.18
C ASP A 96 13.68 4.44 -4.92
N LEU A 97 14.72 5.04 -4.35
CA LEU A 97 14.81 6.49 -4.12
C LEU A 97 14.56 7.32 -5.39
N ARG A 98 14.89 6.78 -6.58
CA ARG A 98 14.65 7.46 -7.87
C ARG A 98 13.17 7.55 -8.21
N GLN A 99 12.33 6.71 -7.61
CA GLN A 99 10.88 6.74 -7.76
C GLN A 99 10.19 7.54 -6.65
N THR A 100 10.96 8.19 -5.80
CA THR A 100 10.48 8.84 -4.59
C THR A 100 10.75 10.33 -4.64
N HIS A 101 9.71 11.14 -4.41
CA HIS A 101 9.82 12.57 -4.20
C HIS A 101 10.12 12.86 -2.73
N LEU A 102 11.13 13.70 -2.50
CA LEU A 102 11.56 14.15 -1.18
C LEU A 102 11.27 15.64 -1.03
N ALA A 103 10.44 15.99 -0.06
CA ALA A 103 10.11 17.36 0.29
C ALA A 103 10.69 17.71 1.66
N ILE A 104 11.48 18.77 1.73
CA ILE A 104 12.18 19.20 2.95
C ILE A 104 11.29 20.16 3.71
N SER A 105 11.09 19.92 5.01
CA SER A 105 10.38 20.86 5.87
C SER A 105 11.19 22.17 6.01
N PRO A 106 10.53 23.32 5.98
CA PRO A 106 11.17 24.60 6.33
C PRO A 106 11.49 24.69 7.83
N GLN A 107 10.80 23.92 8.67
CA GLN A 107 11.08 23.83 10.10
C GLN A 107 12.24 22.89 10.38
N ARG A 108 13.05 23.25 11.38
CA ARG A 108 14.16 22.43 11.90
C ARG A 108 14.05 22.31 13.42
N PHE A 109 14.45 21.17 13.93
CA PHE A 109 14.52 20.89 15.37
C PHE A 109 15.97 20.58 15.74
N GLY A 110 16.74 21.62 16.03
CA GLY A 110 18.20 21.50 16.12
C GLY A 110 18.80 21.13 14.77
N ASP A 111 19.52 20.01 14.70
CA ASP A 111 20.08 19.46 13.46
C ASP A 111 19.10 18.53 12.73
N SER A 112 17.97 18.20 13.34
CA SER A 112 16.95 17.35 12.75
C SER A 112 16.06 18.13 11.78
N VAL A 113 15.85 17.58 10.59
CA VAL A 113 15.03 18.13 9.51
C VAL A 113 13.96 17.11 9.13
N PRO A 114 12.68 17.43 9.28
CA PRO A 114 11.62 16.60 8.78
C PRO A 114 11.60 16.59 7.24
N VAL A 115 11.44 15.41 6.65
CA VAL A 115 11.39 15.18 5.21
C VAL A 115 10.14 14.39 4.89
N GLY A 116 9.31 14.94 4.01
CA GLY A 116 8.18 14.24 3.43
C GLY A 116 8.64 13.33 2.29
N ILE A 117 8.19 12.10 2.33
CA ILE A 117 8.55 11.04 1.40
C ILE A 117 7.27 10.56 0.73
N VAL A 118 7.18 10.71 -0.58
CA VAL A 118 6.01 10.29 -1.37
C VAL A 118 6.46 9.74 -2.74
N ALA A 119 5.77 8.73 -3.26
CA ALA A 119 6.09 8.18 -4.57
C ALA A 119 5.87 9.23 -5.69
N HIS A 120 6.74 9.28 -6.68
CA HIS A 120 6.56 10.14 -7.86
C HIS A 120 5.24 9.84 -8.59
N SER A 121 4.88 8.56 -8.72
CA SER A 121 3.60 8.16 -9.30
C SER A 121 2.39 8.74 -8.56
N GLN A 122 2.47 8.85 -7.24
CA GLN A 122 1.42 9.42 -6.42
C GLN A 122 1.30 10.95 -6.63
N MET A 123 2.45 11.65 -6.67
CA MET A 123 2.45 13.09 -6.97
C MET A 123 1.90 13.39 -8.35
N ILE A 124 2.26 12.60 -9.35
CA ILE A 124 1.78 12.73 -10.72
C ILE A 124 0.26 12.52 -10.77
N ALA A 125 -0.23 11.43 -10.19
CA ALA A 125 -1.66 11.11 -10.17
C ALA A 125 -2.50 12.23 -9.52
N TRP A 126 -2.05 12.79 -8.40
CA TRP A 126 -2.75 13.93 -7.79
C TRP A 126 -2.76 15.17 -8.68
N LEU A 127 -1.59 15.51 -9.25
CA LEU A 127 -1.49 16.71 -10.09
C LEU A 127 -2.29 16.58 -11.40
N GLU A 128 -2.30 15.41 -12.00
CA GLU A 128 -3.07 15.15 -13.23
C GLU A 128 -4.58 15.36 -13.00
N VAL A 129 -5.14 14.75 -11.96
CA VAL A 129 -6.57 14.88 -11.67
C VAL A 129 -6.93 16.30 -11.24
N LEU A 130 -6.08 16.98 -10.47
CA LEU A 130 -6.27 18.38 -10.09
C LEU A 130 -6.22 19.30 -11.33
N HIS A 131 -5.26 19.10 -12.21
CA HIS A 131 -5.15 19.89 -13.45
C HIS A 131 -6.33 19.64 -14.38
N ALA A 132 -6.79 18.39 -14.52
CA ALA A 132 -8.02 18.07 -15.28
C ALA A 132 -9.24 18.80 -14.71
N ALA A 133 -9.32 18.93 -13.38
CA ALA A 133 -10.34 19.72 -12.69
C ALA A 133 -10.11 21.25 -12.77
N GLY A 134 -9.10 21.72 -13.49
CA GLY A 134 -8.73 23.13 -13.60
C GLY A 134 -8.10 23.70 -12.31
N LEU A 135 -7.62 22.87 -11.40
CA LEU A 135 -7.01 23.25 -10.14
C LEU A 135 -5.48 23.15 -10.25
N SER A 136 -4.78 24.26 -10.05
CA SER A 136 -3.31 24.29 -10.05
C SER A 136 -2.83 24.61 -8.63
N PRO A 137 -2.40 23.59 -7.85
CA PRO A 137 -2.03 23.79 -6.46
C PRO A 137 -0.73 24.56 -6.35
N VAL A 138 -0.72 25.59 -5.48
CA VAL A 138 0.51 26.28 -5.05
C VAL A 138 1.17 25.56 -3.88
N SER A 139 0.38 24.77 -3.15
CA SER A 139 0.85 24.00 -2.01
C SER A 139 0.05 22.69 -1.89
N MET A 140 0.75 21.61 -1.58
CA MET A 140 0.19 20.31 -1.24
C MET A 140 0.76 19.88 0.12
N ILE A 141 -0.12 19.72 1.11
CA ILE A 141 0.29 19.54 2.50
C ILE A 141 -0.36 18.25 3.05
N PRO A 142 0.41 17.37 3.70
CA PRO A 142 -0.16 16.21 4.37
C PRO A 142 -1.13 16.66 5.49
N GLU A 143 -2.37 16.17 5.42
CA GLU A 143 -3.48 16.60 6.27
C GLU A 143 -3.18 16.54 7.77
N HIS A 144 -2.57 15.47 8.24
CA HIS A 144 -2.27 15.24 9.64
C HIS A 144 -1.26 16.25 10.23
N LEU A 145 -0.51 16.97 9.40
CA LEU A 145 0.38 18.05 9.87
C LEU A 145 -0.35 19.34 10.17
N LEU A 146 -1.58 19.48 9.69
CA LEU A 146 -2.39 20.69 9.85
C LEU A 146 -3.31 20.64 11.06
N LEU A 147 -3.34 19.55 11.80
CA LEU A 147 -4.12 19.46 13.01
C LEU A 147 -3.59 20.40 14.10
N PRO A 148 -4.46 20.91 15.00
CA PRO A 148 -4.04 21.67 16.16
C PRO A 148 -3.06 20.87 17.02
N ARG A 149 -2.22 21.58 17.76
CA ARG A 149 -1.35 20.95 18.75
C ARG A 149 -1.00 21.93 19.87
N GLU A 150 -1.15 21.46 21.09
CA GLU A 150 -0.59 22.14 22.26
C GLU A 150 0.73 21.46 22.69
N PRO A 151 1.70 22.17 23.23
CA PRO A 151 2.93 21.60 23.76
C PRO A 151 2.63 20.51 24.80
N GLY A 152 3.30 19.36 24.67
CA GLY A 152 3.12 18.22 25.59
C GLY A 152 1.83 17.44 25.38
N SER A 153 1.06 17.69 24.30
CA SER A 153 -0.14 16.92 23.96
C SER A 153 -0.01 16.21 22.63
N ILE A 154 -0.75 15.11 22.50
CA ILE A 154 -1.05 14.45 21.22
C ILE A 154 -2.48 14.82 20.86
N PHE A 155 -2.71 15.17 19.60
CA PHE A 155 -4.03 15.51 19.09
C PHE A 155 -4.52 14.44 18.13
N VAL A 156 -5.74 13.96 18.34
CA VAL A 156 -6.42 12.94 17.52
C VAL A 156 -7.75 13.53 17.05
N HIS A 157 -7.97 13.52 15.74
CA HIS A 157 -9.26 13.89 15.15
C HIS A 157 -9.88 12.67 14.47
N VAL A 158 -11.04 12.27 14.98
CA VAL A 158 -11.82 11.15 14.43
C VAL A 158 -12.65 11.65 13.26
N HIS A 159 -12.49 11.01 12.11
CA HIS A 159 -13.24 11.32 10.90
C HIS A 159 -13.59 10.03 10.17
N TRP A 160 -14.87 9.68 10.13
CA TRP A 160 -15.37 8.44 9.56
C TRP A 160 -14.72 7.20 10.18
N SER A 161 -14.08 6.36 9.36
CA SER A 161 -13.38 5.15 9.81
C SER A 161 -11.93 5.39 10.22
N ARG A 162 -11.41 6.62 10.08
CA ARG A 162 -10.00 6.94 10.30
C ARG A 162 -9.82 8.03 11.32
N SER A 163 -8.69 7.97 11.99
CA SER A 163 -8.23 9.03 12.89
C SER A 163 -6.96 9.68 12.34
N HIS A 164 -6.98 10.98 12.33
CA HIS A 164 -5.84 11.82 12.01
C HIS A 164 -5.12 12.16 13.30
N VAL A 165 -3.87 11.76 13.45
CA VAL A 165 -3.12 11.89 14.70
C VAL A 165 -1.93 12.79 14.48
N LYS A 166 -1.83 13.86 15.28
CA LYS A 166 -0.66 14.74 15.36
C LYS A 166 0.16 14.43 16.59
N LEU A 167 1.33 13.89 16.37
CA LEU A 167 2.27 13.47 17.40
C LEU A 167 3.28 14.59 17.73
N GLY A 168 3.59 15.44 16.78
CA GLY A 168 4.61 16.48 16.90
C GLY A 168 4.40 17.61 15.89
N ALA A 169 5.29 18.59 15.88
CA ALA A 169 5.19 19.72 14.96
C ALA A 169 5.16 19.29 13.50
N CYS A 170 6.06 18.38 13.12
CA CYS A 170 6.10 17.76 11.79
C CYS A 170 5.93 16.24 11.86
N ARG A 171 5.19 15.73 12.83
CA ARG A 171 4.91 14.30 12.99
C ARG A 171 3.43 14.06 13.12
N GLY A 172 2.96 13.06 12.44
CA GLY A 172 1.59 12.58 12.55
C GLY A 172 1.41 11.34 11.70
N ILE A 173 0.30 10.70 11.91
CA ILE A 173 -0.12 9.50 11.18
C ILE A 173 -1.62 9.57 10.92
N VAL A 174 -2.07 8.82 9.94
CA VAL A 174 -3.50 8.56 9.70
C VAL A 174 -3.69 7.05 9.79
N VAL A 175 -4.56 6.63 10.67
CA VAL A 175 -4.81 5.21 10.95
C VAL A 175 -6.31 4.95 11.07
N GLU A 176 -6.73 3.70 10.90
CA GLU A 176 -8.08 3.25 11.22
C GLU A 176 -8.33 3.43 12.72
N ASN A 177 -9.57 3.79 13.07
CA ASN A 177 -9.95 4.10 14.46
C ASN A 177 -9.58 2.97 15.45
N GLU A 178 -9.71 1.73 15.03
CA GLU A 178 -9.42 0.52 15.81
C GLU A 178 -7.93 0.40 16.20
N ASN A 179 -7.04 1.03 15.44
CA ASN A 179 -5.59 0.91 15.63
C ASN A 179 -4.99 2.11 16.39
N VAL A 180 -5.79 3.12 16.73
CA VAL A 180 -5.28 4.37 17.34
C VAL A 180 -4.61 4.09 18.67
N ALA A 181 -5.25 3.37 19.59
CA ALA A 181 -4.71 3.08 20.92
C ALA A 181 -3.37 2.33 20.85
N LEU A 182 -3.29 1.33 19.94
CA LEU A 182 -2.06 0.56 19.69
C LEU A 182 -0.96 1.46 19.13
N MET A 183 -1.26 2.27 18.12
CA MET A 183 -0.27 3.14 17.46
C MET A 183 0.24 4.25 18.38
N LEU A 184 -0.64 4.82 19.21
CA LEU A 184 -0.25 5.78 20.25
C LEU A 184 0.67 5.12 21.28
N GLY A 185 0.35 3.91 21.73
CA GLY A 185 1.19 3.15 22.65
C GLY A 185 2.58 2.87 22.09
N LEU A 186 2.68 2.50 20.81
CA LEU A 186 3.94 2.29 20.11
C LEU A 186 4.73 3.61 19.97
N ALA A 187 4.06 4.70 19.57
CA ALA A 187 4.69 6.01 19.40
C ALA A 187 5.26 6.56 20.71
N LEU A 188 4.55 6.38 21.83
CA LEU A 188 5.00 6.80 23.16
C LEU A 188 6.17 5.97 23.67
N LYS A 189 6.19 4.65 23.37
CA LYS A 189 7.28 3.74 23.78
C LYS A 189 8.56 3.93 22.97
N GLN A 190 8.44 4.11 21.67
CA GLN A 190 9.62 4.21 20.79
C GLN A 190 10.45 5.47 20.99
N ARG A 191 9.84 6.53 21.48
CA ARG A 191 10.52 7.80 21.74
C ARG A 191 9.97 8.32 23.05
N ALA A 192 10.85 8.60 24.00
CA ALA A 192 10.51 9.30 25.25
C ALA A 192 9.94 10.71 24.96
N MET A 193 8.78 10.76 24.28
CA MET A 193 8.08 12.01 24.03
C MET A 193 7.36 12.40 25.31
N PRO A 194 7.63 13.59 25.86
CA PRO A 194 6.88 14.09 26.99
C PRO A 194 5.44 14.34 26.52
N CYS A 195 4.56 13.39 26.77
CA CYS A 195 3.13 13.53 26.55
C CYS A 195 2.43 13.53 27.90
N SER A 196 1.82 14.66 28.23
CA SER A 196 1.08 14.83 29.49
C SER A 196 -0.42 14.56 29.33
N ARG A 197 -0.95 14.64 28.11
CA ARG A 197 -2.36 14.39 27.80
C ARG A 197 -2.58 14.08 26.34
N ILE A 198 -3.69 13.42 26.06
CA ILE A 198 -4.17 13.17 24.70
C ILE A 198 -5.48 13.95 24.52
N GLU A 199 -5.59 14.68 23.43
CA GLU A 199 -6.83 15.33 23.03
C GLU A 199 -7.48 14.56 21.90
N ILE A 200 -8.72 14.11 22.12
CA ILE A 200 -9.51 13.39 21.10
C ILE A 200 -10.68 14.26 20.70
N SER A 201 -10.83 14.48 19.42
CA SER A 201 -11.81 15.39 18.85
C SER A 201 -12.60 14.75 17.71
N ALA A 202 -13.78 15.29 17.48
CA ALA A 202 -14.63 14.99 16.34
C ALA A 202 -15.32 16.26 15.85
N CYS A 203 -15.91 16.22 14.65
CA CYS A 203 -16.77 17.27 14.15
C CYS A 203 -18.12 17.23 14.88
N ALA A 204 -18.55 18.36 15.46
CA ALA A 204 -19.81 18.45 16.21
C ALA A 204 -21.05 18.17 15.37
N THR A 205 -20.97 18.31 14.04
CA THR A 205 -22.06 18.04 13.10
C THR A 205 -22.15 16.57 12.69
N SER A 206 -21.21 15.71 13.15
CA SER A 206 -21.19 14.26 12.87
C SER A 206 -21.42 13.45 14.14
N PRO A 207 -22.67 13.05 14.47
CA PRO A 207 -22.98 12.24 15.65
C PRO A 207 -22.22 10.91 15.69
N ASP A 208 -22.02 10.28 14.53
CA ASP A 208 -21.29 9.04 14.42
C ASP A 208 -19.82 9.19 14.79
N ASP A 209 -19.17 10.28 14.35
CA ASP A 209 -17.77 10.54 14.69
C ASP A 209 -17.62 10.92 16.17
N ILE A 210 -18.60 11.62 16.75
CA ILE A 210 -18.62 11.89 18.19
C ILE A 210 -18.71 10.58 18.98
N ALA A 211 -19.62 9.68 18.62
CA ALA A 211 -19.76 8.40 19.29
C ALA A 211 -18.47 7.55 19.19
N ARG A 212 -17.83 7.55 18.02
CA ARG A 212 -16.54 6.86 17.82
C ARG A 212 -15.42 7.52 18.65
N ALA A 213 -15.37 8.83 18.69
CA ALA A 213 -14.39 9.57 19.49
C ALA A 213 -14.57 9.29 20.98
N ASP A 214 -15.81 9.15 21.47
CA ASP A 214 -16.11 8.81 22.84
C ASP A 214 -15.65 7.38 23.21
N LEU A 215 -15.91 6.40 22.34
CA LEU A 215 -15.43 5.05 22.53
C LEU A 215 -13.89 4.99 22.52
N LEU A 216 -13.28 5.62 21.53
CA LEU A 216 -11.82 5.70 21.42
C LEU A 216 -11.18 6.37 22.64
N ALA A 217 -11.80 7.43 23.17
CA ALA A 217 -11.29 8.12 24.34
C ALA A 217 -11.24 7.19 25.58
N GLY A 218 -12.29 6.40 25.80
CA GLY A 218 -12.31 5.41 26.87
C GLY A 218 -11.24 4.34 26.70
N GLU A 219 -11.06 3.81 25.47
CA GLU A 219 -10.03 2.82 25.15
C GLU A 219 -8.62 3.35 25.37
N VAL A 220 -8.33 4.54 24.86
CA VAL A 220 -7.03 5.21 24.98
C VAL A 220 -6.69 5.50 26.44
N GLU A 221 -7.64 6.03 27.22
CA GLU A 221 -7.45 6.34 28.63
C GLU A 221 -7.16 5.08 29.45
N GLN A 222 -7.89 3.99 29.17
CA GLN A 222 -7.70 2.71 29.84
C GLN A 222 -6.35 2.07 29.47
N SER A 223 -6.00 2.10 28.17
CA SER A 223 -4.80 1.41 27.66
C SER A 223 -3.50 2.13 27.96
N LEU A 224 -3.50 3.46 27.92
CA LEU A 224 -2.29 4.28 28.03
C LEU A 224 -2.11 4.93 29.40
N GLN A 225 -3.13 4.92 30.24
CA GLN A 225 -3.12 5.54 31.59
C GLN A 225 -2.75 7.03 31.53
N LEU A 226 -3.12 7.73 30.44
CA LEU A 226 -2.91 9.16 30.25
C LEU A 226 -4.26 9.88 30.26
N PRO A 227 -4.33 11.10 30.80
CA PRO A 227 -5.57 11.88 30.78
C PRO A 227 -5.98 12.21 29.34
N VAL A 228 -7.23 11.92 29.04
CA VAL A 228 -7.83 12.17 27.73
C VAL A 228 -8.80 13.35 27.85
N ARG A 229 -8.56 14.40 27.06
CA ARG A 229 -9.48 15.52 26.87
C ARG A 229 -10.30 15.31 25.62
N ARG A 230 -11.61 15.49 25.72
CA ARG A 230 -12.53 15.45 24.58
C ARG A 230 -12.91 16.85 24.16
N THR A 231 -12.90 17.07 22.84
CA THR A 231 -13.25 18.36 22.26
C THR A 231 -14.04 18.13 20.98
N ASN A 232 -15.20 18.76 20.83
CA ASN A 232 -15.95 18.72 19.59
C ASN A 232 -15.81 20.07 18.89
N TYR A 233 -15.33 20.04 17.64
CA TYR A 233 -15.18 21.22 16.82
C TYR A 233 -16.45 21.47 16.02
N THR A 234 -16.90 22.72 15.97
CA THR A 234 -18.03 23.13 15.15
C THR A 234 -17.67 23.21 13.68
N GLU A 235 -16.37 23.36 13.40
CA GLU A 235 -15.81 23.37 12.06
C GLU A 235 -15.76 21.94 11.46
N THR A 236 -15.90 21.88 10.15
CA THR A 236 -15.60 20.67 9.37
C THR A 236 -14.09 20.39 9.38
N LEU A 237 -13.69 19.15 9.06
CA LEU A 237 -12.25 18.81 9.00
C LEU A 237 -11.51 19.73 8.02
N VAL A 238 -12.07 20.01 6.83
CA VAL A 238 -11.41 20.88 5.85
C VAL A 238 -11.21 22.31 6.37
N GLU A 239 -12.14 22.84 7.14
CA GLU A 239 -12.00 24.17 7.80
C GLU A 239 -10.92 24.14 8.88
N LEU A 240 -10.92 23.10 9.73
CA LEU A 240 -9.91 22.91 10.76
C LEU A 240 -8.51 22.85 10.17
N LEU A 241 -8.32 22.10 9.09
CA LEU A 241 -7.06 22.01 8.36
C LEU A 241 -6.70 23.37 7.71
N ALA A 242 -7.68 24.03 7.08
CA ALA A 242 -7.48 25.30 6.41
C ALA A 242 -7.02 26.40 7.35
N ARG A 243 -7.60 26.52 8.54
CA ARG A 243 -7.18 27.50 9.54
C ARG A 243 -5.71 27.36 9.94
N ASN A 244 -5.20 26.14 9.95
CA ASN A 244 -3.82 25.85 10.33
C ASN A 244 -2.84 25.86 9.13
N ALA A 245 -3.34 25.82 7.89
CA ALA A 245 -2.50 25.77 6.70
C ALA A 245 -1.70 27.06 6.44
N ARG A 246 -2.22 28.20 6.86
CA ARG A 246 -1.57 29.52 6.80
C ARG A 246 -1.33 30.13 8.17
N GLY A 247 -1.04 29.28 9.15
CA GLY A 247 -0.63 29.69 10.49
C GLY A 247 0.75 30.35 10.51
N ALA A 248 1.19 30.74 11.71
CA ALA A 248 2.49 31.40 11.92
C ALA A 248 3.67 30.49 11.55
N ASP A 249 3.50 29.19 11.73
CA ASP A 249 4.56 28.21 11.47
C ASP A 249 4.51 27.68 10.03
N PRO A 250 5.63 27.68 9.30
CA PRO A 250 5.68 27.15 7.97
C PRO A 250 5.52 25.61 7.97
N VAL A 251 4.60 25.11 7.18
CA VAL A 251 4.29 23.67 7.10
C VAL A 251 5.02 23.02 5.92
N LEU A 252 5.26 21.71 6.02
CA LEU A 252 5.82 20.92 4.94
C LEU A 252 4.93 20.99 3.69
N ASN A 253 5.47 21.53 2.60
CA ASN A 253 4.81 21.59 1.30
C ASN A 253 5.47 20.59 0.35
N LEU A 254 4.70 19.72 -0.27
CA LEU A 254 5.19 18.75 -1.24
C LEU A 254 5.47 19.35 -2.62
N CYS A 255 4.98 20.56 -2.93
CA CYS A 255 5.25 21.27 -4.18
C CYS A 255 6.68 21.82 -4.20
N GLN A 256 7.68 20.93 -4.18
CA GLN A 256 9.12 21.26 -4.23
C GLN A 256 9.78 20.57 -5.41
N GLY A 257 10.99 21.04 -5.77
CA GLY A 257 11.75 20.44 -6.86
C GLY A 257 11.00 20.52 -8.19
N GLY A 258 10.82 19.37 -8.84
CA GLY A 258 10.10 19.24 -10.11
C GLY A 258 8.59 19.52 -10.04
N TYR A 259 8.02 19.56 -8.83
CA TYR A 259 6.58 19.82 -8.59
C TYR A 259 6.28 21.25 -8.14
N ARG A 260 7.25 22.16 -8.24
CA ARG A 260 7.05 23.56 -7.89
C ARG A 260 6.12 24.25 -8.90
N PRO A 261 5.13 25.05 -8.43
CA PRO A 261 4.23 25.77 -9.33
C PRO A 261 4.96 26.71 -10.27
N ALA A 262 4.51 26.85 -11.50
CA ALA A 262 5.12 27.63 -12.58
C ALA A 262 5.16 29.16 -12.34
N GLY A 263 4.87 29.67 -11.15
CA GLY A 263 4.92 31.09 -10.79
C GLY A 263 5.88 31.46 -9.65
N GLY A 264 6.55 30.48 -9.02
CA GLY A 264 7.54 30.69 -7.98
C GLY A 264 8.94 30.80 -8.58
N SER A 265 9.74 31.74 -8.09
CA SER A 265 11.10 32.07 -8.54
C SER A 265 11.88 30.93 -9.18
N ARG A 266 12.39 31.21 -10.39
CA ARG A 266 13.19 30.33 -11.25
C ARG A 266 14.49 29.88 -10.56
N GLU A 267 14.44 28.81 -9.77
CA GLU A 267 15.59 27.95 -9.60
C GLU A 267 15.21 26.59 -10.17
N SER A 268 15.73 26.26 -11.35
CA SER A 268 15.58 25.00 -12.08
C SER A 268 14.13 24.60 -12.41
N ALA A 269 13.54 25.28 -13.39
CA ALA A 269 12.38 24.73 -14.11
C ALA A 269 12.85 23.46 -14.83
N VAL A 270 12.51 22.30 -14.32
CA VAL A 270 12.50 21.09 -15.14
C VAL A 270 11.51 21.36 -16.25
N ASP A 271 12.01 21.37 -17.48
CA ASP A 271 11.20 21.58 -18.67
C ASP A 271 10.25 20.38 -18.82
N TRP A 272 9.02 20.54 -18.32
CA TRP A 272 7.99 19.50 -18.34
C TRP A 272 7.74 18.94 -19.73
N SER A 273 8.03 19.76 -20.78
CA SER A 273 7.92 19.28 -22.17
C SER A 273 8.91 18.13 -22.42
N ARG A 274 10.11 18.19 -21.84
CA ARG A 274 11.11 17.10 -21.92
C ARG A 274 10.74 15.90 -21.08
N ALA A 275 10.11 16.11 -19.91
CA ALA A 275 9.62 15.02 -19.07
C ALA A 275 8.45 14.26 -19.74
N TRP A 276 7.54 14.98 -20.38
CA TRP A 276 6.46 14.38 -21.17
C TRP A 276 6.97 13.65 -22.42
N ILE A 277 7.97 14.21 -23.12
CA ILE A 277 8.63 13.56 -24.25
C ILE A 277 9.34 12.28 -23.80
N ALA A 278 10.04 12.31 -22.65
CA ALA A 278 10.70 11.14 -22.09
C ALA A 278 9.68 10.08 -21.63
N ALA A 279 8.58 10.49 -21.02
CA ALA A 279 7.49 9.57 -20.61
C ALA A 279 6.80 8.96 -21.83
N ALA A 280 6.51 9.75 -22.86
CA ALA A 280 5.93 9.27 -24.12
C ALA A 280 6.89 8.32 -24.86
N ALA A 281 8.18 8.63 -24.90
CA ALA A 281 9.21 7.76 -25.46
C ALA A 281 9.35 6.46 -24.65
N GLY A 282 9.33 6.54 -23.32
CA GLY A 282 9.32 5.36 -22.44
C GLY A 282 8.10 4.49 -22.65
N PHE A 283 6.90 5.09 -22.78
CA PHE A 283 5.67 4.38 -23.08
C PHE A 283 5.70 3.74 -24.47
N ALA A 284 6.23 4.44 -25.48
CA ALA A 284 6.39 3.89 -26.82
C ALA A 284 7.35 2.68 -26.83
N VAL A 285 8.50 2.79 -26.14
CA VAL A 285 9.43 1.66 -25.96
C VAL A 285 8.78 0.51 -25.21
N PHE A 286 8.05 0.79 -24.13
CA PHE A 286 7.29 -0.23 -23.39
C PHE A 286 6.26 -0.93 -24.29
N ALA A 287 5.49 -0.16 -25.08
CA ALA A 287 4.51 -0.72 -26.01
C ALA A 287 5.17 -1.60 -27.08
N VAL A 288 6.30 -1.17 -27.65
CA VAL A 288 7.06 -1.95 -28.64
C VAL A 288 7.63 -3.23 -28.01
N VAL A 289 8.23 -3.15 -26.83
CA VAL A 289 8.76 -4.32 -26.11
C VAL A 289 7.63 -5.26 -25.72
N SER A 290 6.50 -4.75 -25.24
CA SER A 290 5.34 -5.56 -24.85
C SER A 290 4.72 -6.27 -26.07
N THR A 291 4.61 -5.60 -27.21
CA THR A 291 4.11 -6.21 -28.45
C THR A 291 5.10 -7.23 -29.02
N ALA A 292 6.39 -6.94 -29.00
CA ALA A 292 7.43 -7.87 -29.44
C ALA A 292 7.49 -9.12 -28.54
N THR A 293 7.35 -8.96 -27.21
CA THR A 293 7.29 -10.10 -26.29
C THR A 293 6.01 -10.91 -26.46
N ALA A 294 4.88 -10.26 -26.70
CA ALA A 294 3.62 -10.95 -26.98
C ALA A 294 3.72 -11.79 -28.26
N TRP A 295 4.30 -11.25 -29.34
CA TRP A 295 4.52 -11.99 -30.57
C TRP A 295 5.50 -13.15 -30.39
N ASN A 296 6.57 -12.95 -29.63
CA ASN A 296 7.53 -14.03 -29.34
C ASN A 296 6.90 -15.14 -28.47
N MET A 297 6.02 -14.77 -27.52
CA MET A 297 5.26 -15.74 -26.73
C MET A 297 4.24 -16.50 -27.56
N ASP A 298 3.56 -15.83 -28.49
CA ASP A 298 2.61 -16.48 -29.40
C ASP A 298 3.32 -17.47 -30.34
N GLY A 299 4.49 -17.09 -30.86
CA GLY A 299 5.36 -18.02 -31.63
C GLY A 299 5.77 -19.24 -30.83
N ARG A 300 6.29 -19.05 -29.60
CA ARG A 300 6.67 -20.16 -28.72
C ARG A 300 5.49 -21.01 -28.28
N ALA A 301 4.32 -20.43 -28.10
CA ALA A 301 3.10 -21.16 -27.76
C ALA A 301 2.69 -22.09 -28.93
N ARG A 302 2.77 -21.62 -30.17
CA ARG A 302 2.50 -22.43 -31.37
C ARG A 302 3.51 -23.57 -31.52
N ASP A 303 4.80 -23.28 -31.39
CA ASP A 303 5.85 -24.29 -31.44
C ASP A 303 5.69 -25.38 -30.38
N THR A 304 5.35 -24.95 -29.15
CA THR A 304 5.08 -25.86 -28.02
C THR A 304 3.82 -26.70 -28.27
N TYR A 305 2.79 -26.10 -28.85
CA TYR A 305 1.57 -26.78 -29.22
C TYR A 305 1.85 -27.83 -30.31
N ASP A 306 2.58 -27.47 -31.34
CA ASP A 306 2.96 -28.39 -32.43
C ASP A 306 3.83 -29.56 -31.96
N LEU A 307 4.79 -29.28 -31.06
CA LEU A 307 5.56 -30.32 -30.39
C LEU A 307 4.68 -31.27 -29.58
N SER A 308 3.73 -30.69 -28.84
CA SER A 308 2.78 -31.45 -28.01
C SER A 308 1.87 -32.33 -28.88
N VAL A 309 1.41 -31.83 -30.03
CA VAL A 309 0.62 -32.60 -31.01
C VAL A 309 1.46 -33.73 -31.60
N LYS A 310 2.73 -33.48 -31.97
CA LYS A 310 3.65 -34.52 -32.47
C LYS A 310 3.91 -35.61 -31.44
N GLN A 311 4.10 -35.25 -30.17
CA GLN A 311 4.25 -36.20 -29.07
C GLN A 311 2.97 -36.98 -28.82
N PHE A 312 1.80 -36.34 -28.89
CA PHE A 312 0.51 -36.99 -28.75
C PHE A 312 0.29 -38.07 -29.84
N HIS A 313 0.57 -37.75 -31.11
CA HIS A 313 0.48 -38.73 -32.19
C HIS A 313 1.49 -39.88 -32.08
N ARG A 314 2.66 -39.66 -31.47
CA ARG A 314 3.62 -40.76 -31.20
C ARG A 314 3.10 -41.70 -30.11
N MET A 315 2.41 -41.17 -29.09
CA MET A 315 1.84 -42.01 -28.03
C MET A 315 0.52 -42.68 -28.42
N PHE A 316 -0.27 -42.02 -29.28
CA PHE A 316 -1.60 -42.50 -29.72
C PHE A 316 -1.72 -42.49 -31.26
N PRO A 317 -1.09 -43.41 -31.97
CA PRO A 317 -1.00 -43.39 -33.45
C PRO A 317 -2.34 -43.62 -34.17
N ASN A 318 -3.36 -44.11 -33.46
CA ASN A 318 -4.70 -44.39 -34.03
C ASN A 318 -5.62 -43.16 -34.03
N GLU A 319 -5.26 -42.08 -33.35
CA GLU A 319 -6.06 -40.84 -33.24
C GLU A 319 -5.67 -39.88 -34.38
N ARG A 320 -6.55 -39.75 -35.39
CA ARG A 320 -6.27 -38.91 -36.59
C ARG A 320 -6.64 -37.42 -36.42
N ARG A 321 -7.46 -37.04 -35.44
CA ARG A 321 -7.94 -35.69 -35.29
C ARG A 321 -7.81 -35.16 -33.82
N VAL A 322 -6.97 -34.16 -33.62
CA VAL A 322 -6.80 -33.51 -32.34
C VAL A 322 -7.69 -32.28 -32.29
N VAL A 323 -8.71 -32.27 -31.39
CA VAL A 323 -9.62 -31.14 -31.18
C VAL A 323 -9.30 -30.44 -29.84
N ASN A 324 -8.97 -31.22 -28.82
CA ASN A 324 -8.54 -30.70 -27.51
C ASN A 324 -7.55 -31.71 -26.91
N LEU A 325 -6.28 -31.37 -27.04
CA LEU A 325 -5.15 -32.22 -26.69
C LEU A 325 -5.20 -32.71 -25.24
N ARG A 326 -5.52 -31.81 -24.31
CA ARG A 326 -5.59 -32.12 -22.88
C ARG A 326 -6.72 -33.11 -22.57
N ARG A 327 -7.95 -32.78 -23.00
CA ARG A 327 -9.12 -33.65 -22.73
C ARG A 327 -9.03 -35.01 -23.42
N GLN A 328 -8.43 -35.06 -24.62
CA GLN A 328 -8.23 -36.32 -25.33
C GLN A 328 -7.15 -37.17 -24.65
N ALA A 329 -6.02 -36.55 -24.23
CA ALA A 329 -4.99 -37.24 -23.45
C ALA A 329 -5.52 -37.79 -22.14
N GLU A 330 -6.26 -36.95 -21.38
CA GLU A 330 -6.89 -37.36 -20.10
C GLU A 330 -7.84 -38.53 -20.28
N ARG A 331 -8.67 -38.53 -21.33
CA ARG A 331 -9.62 -39.60 -21.62
C ARG A 331 -8.90 -40.90 -22.04
N LEU A 332 -7.87 -40.81 -22.86
CA LEU A 332 -7.11 -41.99 -23.32
C LEU A 332 -6.23 -42.56 -22.19
N LEU A 333 -5.66 -41.73 -21.35
CA LEU A 333 -4.95 -42.17 -20.15
C LEU A 333 -5.90 -42.77 -19.12
N ALA A 334 -7.11 -42.21 -18.91
CA ALA A 334 -8.12 -42.79 -18.04
C ALA A 334 -8.64 -44.13 -18.54
N ALA A 335 -8.81 -44.30 -19.84
CA ALA A 335 -9.17 -45.59 -20.47
C ALA A 335 -8.04 -46.64 -20.36
N GLY A 336 -6.76 -46.20 -20.37
CA GLY A 336 -5.58 -47.05 -20.11
C GLY A 336 -5.36 -47.38 -18.63
N SER A 337 -5.83 -46.52 -17.71
CA SER A 337 -5.61 -46.63 -16.28
C SER A 337 -6.54 -47.62 -15.57
N SER A 338 -7.50 -48.21 -16.25
CA SER A 338 -8.26 -49.36 -15.67
C SER A 338 -7.37 -50.58 -15.32
N LYS A 339 -6.09 -50.53 -15.67
CA LYS A 339 -5.00 -51.43 -15.23
C LYS A 339 -3.86 -50.63 -14.57
N GLY A 340 -4.17 -49.46 -13.94
CA GLY A 340 -3.17 -48.59 -13.32
C GLY A 340 -2.47 -49.28 -12.17
N SER A 341 -1.14 -49.31 -12.21
CA SER A 341 -0.30 -49.86 -11.14
C SER A 341 -0.61 -49.17 -9.79
N ALA A 342 -0.47 -49.94 -8.72
CA ALA A 342 -0.67 -49.42 -7.33
C ALA A 342 0.10 -48.11 -7.07
N GLY A 343 1.25 -47.91 -7.70
CA GLY A 343 2.05 -46.71 -7.60
C GLY A 343 1.39 -45.42 -8.09
N MET A 344 0.60 -45.48 -9.17
CA MET A 344 -0.15 -44.32 -9.67
C MET A 344 -1.27 -43.90 -8.72
N ARG A 345 -1.93 -44.86 -8.06
CA ARG A 345 -2.95 -44.60 -7.08
C ARG A 345 -2.35 -43.96 -5.81
N SER A 346 -1.21 -44.46 -5.34
CA SER A 346 -0.49 -43.91 -4.22
C SER A 346 0.00 -42.48 -4.49
N LEU A 347 0.45 -42.18 -5.72
CA LEU A 347 0.84 -40.86 -6.17
C LEU A 347 -0.34 -39.88 -6.24
N ALA A 348 -1.48 -40.34 -6.77
CA ALA A 348 -2.69 -39.54 -6.84
C ALA A 348 -3.25 -39.22 -5.46
N ALA A 349 -3.20 -40.17 -4.51
CA ALA A 349 -3.61 -39.96 -3.12
C ALA A 349 -2.69 -38.93 -2.41
N LEU A 350 -1.38 -39.02 -2.63
CA LEU A 350 -0.42 -38.04 -2.09
C LEU A 350 -0.67 -36.62 -2.68
N ALA A 351 -0.87 -36.53 -3.99
CA ALA A 351 -1.15 -35.26 -4.66
C ALA A 351 -2.48 -34.64 -4.20
N SER A 352 -3.50 -35.46 -3.98
CA SER A 352 -4.79 -35.02 -3.44
C SER A 352 -4.69 -34.53 -1.99
N ALA A 353 -3.94 -35.22 -1.15
CA ALA A 353 -3.70 -34.79 0.24
C ALA A 353 -2.92 -33.46 0.30
N MET A 354 -1.94 -33.27 -0.58
CA MET A 354 -1.18 -32.02 -0.64
C MET A 354 -1.97 -30.82 -1.20
N ALA A 355 -3.12 -31.04 -1.81
CA ALA A 355 -4.00 -29.97 -2.25
C ALA A 355 -4.90 -29.41 -1.12
N ASP A 356 -4.84 -30.02 0.07
CA ASP A 356 -5.62 -29.58 1.22
C ASP A 356 -5.04 -28.27 1.80
N PRO A 357 -5.85 -27.21 1.99
CA PRO A 357 -5.40 -25.94 2.55
C PRO A 357 -4.78 -26.03 3.95
N GLU A 358 -5.14 -27.06 4.72
CA GLU A 358 -4.61 -27.29 6.07
C GLU A 358 -3.16 -27.80 6.09
N LEU A 359 -2.66 -28.25 4.94
CA LEU A 359 -1.28 -28.73 4.74
C LEU A 359 -0.41 -27.71 3.98
N ALA A 360 -0.83 -26.44 3.95
CA ALA A 360 -0.06 -25.37 3.32
C ALA A 360 1.32 -25.23 3.98
N GLY A 361 2.39 -25.29 3.17
CA GLY A 361 3.77 -25.23 3.64
C GLY A 361 4.50 -26.58 3.65
N ILE A 362 3.83 -27.69 3.37
CA ILE A 362 4.50 -28.98 3.14
C ILE A 362 5.06 -29.01 1.72
N SER A 363 6.32 -29.44 1.60
CA SER A 363 6.96 -29.65 0.28
C SER A 363 7.54 -31.05 0.16
N VAL A 364 7.44 -31.62 -1.04
CA VAL A 364 8.02 -32.92 -1.37
C VAL A 364 9.41 -32.70 -1.94
N LYS A 365 10.43 -33.26 -1.28
CA LYS A 365 11.84 -33.19 -1.72
C LYS A 365 12.20 -34.27 -2.72
N SER A 366 11.74 -35.49 -2.49
CA SER A 366 12.02 -36.60 -3.37
C SER A 366 10.89 -37.63 -3.38
N LEU A 367 10.68 -38.31 -4.53
CA LEU A 367 9.76 -39.40 -4.69
C LEU A 367 10.51 -40.59 -5.28
N ARG A 368 10.30 -41.78 -4.72
CA ARG A 368 10.89 -43.04 -5.22
C ARG A 368 9.82 -44.11 -5.18
N TYR A 369 9.54 -44.71 -6.33
CA TYR A 369 8.64 -45.84 -6.40
C TYR A 369 9.42 -47.16 -6.38
N ASP A 370 9.05 -48.06 -5.50
CA ASP A 370 9.56 -49.42 -5.46
C ASP A 370 8.56 -50.38 -6.11
N SER A 371 8.88 -50.83 -7.32
CA SER A 371 8.03 -51.69 -8.10
C SER A 371 7.93 -53.12 -7.54
N ALA A 372 8.87 -53.54 -6.67
CA ALA A 372 8.86 -54.87 -6.07
C ALA A 372 7.84 -54.98 -4.93
N ASN A 373 7.70 -53.89 -4.14
CA ASN A 373 6.83 -53.84 -3.00
C ASN A 373 5.54 -53.02 -3.23
N GLY A 374 5.41 -52.40 -4.43
CA GLY A 374 4.26 -51.56 -4.77
C GLY A 374 4.12 -50.29 -3.89
N ALA A 375 5.19 -49.89 -3.22
CA ALA A 375 5.21 -48.78 -2.29
C ALA A 375 5.82 -47.51 -2.88
N LEU A 376 5.26 -46.35 -2.58
CA LEU A 376 5.80 -45.04 -2.94
C LEU A 376 6.51 -44.44 -1.73
N GLY A 377 7.83 -44.32 -1.79
CA GLY A 377 8.61 -43.57 -0.79
C GLY A 377 8.58 -42.08 -1.14
N ALA A 378 8.18 -41.24 -0.21
CA ALA A 378 8.19 -39.78 -0.32
C ALA A 378 9.01 -39.17 0.80
N GLU A 379 9.89 -38.23 0.47
CA GLU A 379 10.58 -37.40 1.44
C GLU A 379 9.94 -36.03 1.44
N VAL A 380 9.35 -35.67 2.58
CA VAL A 380 8.57 -34.43 2.74
C VAL A 380 9.18 -33.55 3.82
N SER A 381 9.09 -32.26 3.65
CA SER A 381 9.43 -31.29 4.70
C SER A 381 8.23 -30.40 5.03
N ALA A 382 8.06 -30.13 6.32
CA ALA A 382 6.98 -29.35 6.89
C ALA A 382 7.50 -28.34 7.90
N PRO A 383 6.81 -27.23 8.13
CA PRO A 383 7.17 -26.24 9.15
C PRO A 383 7.05 -26.76 10.59
N ALA A 384 6.28 -27.81 10.83
CA ALA A 384 6.11 -28.42 12.15
C ALA A 384 5.78 -29.91 12.06
N MET A 385 6.21 -30.69 13.06
CA MET A 385 5.97 -32.12 13.15
C MET A 385 4.47 -32.48 13.13
N ALA A 386 3.63 -31.67 13.76
CA ALA A 386 2.17 -31.88 13.79
C ALA A 386 1.51 -31.88 12.39
N GLN A 387 2.10 -31.23 11.41
CA GLN A 387 1.59 -31.23 10.05
C GLN A 387 1.91 -32.54 9.30
N LEU A 388 3.00 -33.22 9.66
CA LEU A 388 3.35 -34.53 9.13
C LEU A 388 2.39 -35.62 9.62
N ASP A 389 1.99 -35.55 10.88
CA ASP A 389 0.98 -36.47 11.45
C ASP A 389 -0.39 -36.24 10.79
N LYS A 390 -0.75 -34.98 10.55
CA LYS A 390 -1.99 -34.62 9.86
C LYS A 390 -2.02 -35.06 8.41
N LEU A 391 -0.87 -35.00 7.69
CA LEU A 391 -0.74 -35.55 6.35
C LEU A 391 -1.04 -37.05 6.33
N GLY A 392 -0.54 -37.80 7.33
CA GLY A 392 -0.84 -39.23 7.47
C GLY A 392 -2.33 -39.52 7.64
N GLN A 393 -3.04 -38.71 8.42
CA GLN A 393 -4.49 -38.86 8.65
C GLN A 393 -5.31 -38.56 7.40
N ILE A 394 -5.01 -37.46 6.68
CA ILE A 394 -5.70 -37.06 5.45
C ILE A 394 -5.50 -38.10 4.35
N MET A 395 -4.31 -38.66 4.24
CA MET A 395 -4.04 -39.71 3.27
C MET A 395 -4.81 -40.99 3.57
N GLY A 396 -5.05 -41.32 4.85
CA GLY A 396 -5.92 -42.42 5.28
C GLY A 396 -7.35 -42.27 4.77
N GLY A 397 -7.89 -41.05 4.75
CA GLY A 397 -9.19 -40.71 4.18
C GLY A 397 -9.23 -40.75 2.64
N ALA A 398 -8.10 -40.59 1.97
CA ALA A 398 -7.98 -40.64 0.50
C ALA A 398 -7.72 -42.06 -0.06
N GLY A 399 -7.85 -43.13 0.75
CA GLY A 399 -7.69 -44.51 0.29
C GLY A 399 -6.22 -44.96 0.17
N ALA A 400 -5.30 -44.32 0.83
CA ALA A 400 -3.90 -44.72 0.90
C ALA A 400 -3.40 -44.67 2.35
N SER A 401 -2.58 -45.63 2.75
CA SER A 401 -1.91 -45.60 4.07
C SER A 401 -0.53 -44.97 3.93
N ALA A 402 -0.25 -43.97 4.75
CA ALA A 402 1.07 -43.37 4.86
C ALA A 402 1.72 -43.79 6.19
N ARG A 403 2.92 -44.36 6.14
CA ARG A 403 3.70 -44.73 7.32
C ARG A 403 4.97 -43.90 7.39
N VAL A 404 5.21 -43.22 8.48
CA VAL A 404 6.45 -42.49 8.72
C VAL A 404 7.54 -43.50 9.05
N LEU A 405 8.58 -43.55 8.23
CA LEU A 405 9.75 -44.42 8.42
C LEU A 405 10.83 -43.75 9.31
N SER A 406 11.03 -42.47 9.09
CA SER A 406 11.94 -41.65 9.90
C SER A 406 11.49 -40.21 9.83
N ALA A 407 11.64 -39.47 10.94
CA ALA A 407 11.41 -38.03 11.01
C ALA A 407 12.54 -37.40 11.82
N SER A 408 12.99 -36.22 11.37
CA SER A 408 13.98 -35.40 12.07
C SER A 408 13.56 -33.95 11.97
N GLU A 409 13.86 -33.19 13.00
CA GLU A 409 13.63 -31.75 13.06
C GLU A 409 14.97 -31.07 13.21
N ASP A 410 15.31 -30.19 12.30
CA ASP A 410 16.55 -29.42 12.33
C ASP A 410 16.22 -27.96 11.92
N GLY A 411 16.62 -27.02 12.78
CA GLY A 411 16.45 -25.58 12.53
C GLY A 411 14.98 -25.11 12.36
N GLY A 412 14.00 -25.82 12.98
CA GLY A 412 12.57 -25.45 12.86
C GLY A 412 11.88 -25.97 11.59
N VAL A 413 12.52 -26.89 10.86
CA VAL A 413 11.90 -27.60 9.73
C VAL A 413 11.89 -29.09 10.01
N ALA A 414 10.72 -29.69 10.07
CA ALA A 414 10.54 -31.13 10.21
C ALA A 414 10.67 -31.80 8.83
N THR A 415 11.58 -32.75 8.69
CA THR A 415 11.73 -33.58 7.49
C THR A 415 11.37 -35.01 7.84
N ALA A 416 10.48 -35.63 7.04
CA ALA A 416 10.10 -37.02 7.23
C ALA A 416 10.17 -37.82 5.94
N ARG A 417 10.52 -39.09 6.08
CA ARG A 417 10.42 -40.08 5.00
C ARG A 417 9.18 -40.92 5.24
N LEU A 418 8.29 -40.89 4.29
CA LEU A 418 7.01 -41.59 4.29
C LEU A 418 7.02 -42.74 3.30
N GLU A 419 6.42 -43.86 3.68
CA GLU A 419 6.06 -44.95 2.79
C GLU A 419 4.55 -44.90 2.56
N VAL A 420 4.12 -44.74 1.33
CA VAL A 420 2.73 -44.64 0.91
C VAL A 420 2.32 -45.90 0.14
N ARG A 421 1.26 -46.54 0.60
CA ARG A 421 0.66 -47.72 -0.10
C ARG A 421 -0.82 -47.45 -0.36
N SER A 422 -1.28 -47.77 -1.57
CA SER A 422 -2.73 -47.76 -1.86
C SER A 422 -3.40 -48.98 -1.18
N ASN A 423 -4.47 -48.73 -0.47
CA ASN A 423 -5.33 -49.79 0.06
C ASN A 423 -6.08 -50.50 -1.08
#